data_c7b2fa516e380f305ba94967bc8c54cf
#
_entry.id   c7b2fa516e380f305ba94967bc8c54cf
#
_cell.length_a   1.000
_cell.length_b   1.000
_cell.length_c   1.000
_cell.angle_alpha   90.00
_cell.angle_beta   90.00
_cell.angle_gamma   90.00
#
_symmetry.space_group_name_H-M   'P 1'
#
loop_
_entity.id
_entity.type
_entity.pdbx_description
1 polymer ?
#
loop_
_entity_poly.entity_id
_entity_poly.type
_entity_poly.pdbx_seq_one_letter_code
_entity_poly.pdbx_strand_id
1 'polypeptide(L)'
;STGRATATISRNGDLVHRMYLEIKGVCKASAKNYNALAITDVELEIGGQKIDKQTGQWMNVWAHLTEPNPSGHVGEVSSTKQDGTLFQNMSGMGGALGTSDEATTFVPLMFWFCRNPGLALPLIALQYHEVKVILNTNFNSTDNYDSQPTHNKLWADYIYLDTDERRRFAQVSHEYL
;
A
#
# COMPACT_ATOMS: atom_id res chain seq x y z
N SER A 1 11.07 13.76 8.77
CA SER A 1 10.81 14.75 7.73
C SER A 1 9.53 14.43 6.98
N THR A 2 8.78 15.45 6.64
CA THR A 2 7.63 15.33 5.76
C THR A 2 8.13 15.16 4.33
N GLY A 3 7.70 14.12 3.65
CA GLY A 3 8.16 13.79 2.31
C GLY A 3 7.01 13.52 1.34
N ARG A 4 7.24 13.85 0.08
CA ARG A 4 6.40 13.46 -1.04
C ARG A 4 7.24 12.69 -2.03
N ALA A 5 6.77 11.51 -2.41
CA ALA A 5 7.39 10.67 -3.43
C ALA A 5 6.35 10.30 -4.51
N THR A 6 6.79 10.24 -5.74
CA THR A 6 5.94 9.85 -6.86
C THR A 6 6.57 8.67 -7.58
N ALA A 7 5.79 7.62 -7.78
CA ALA A 7 6.16 6.45 -8.55
C ALA A 7 5.27 6.36 -9.80
N THR A 8 5.88 6.30 -10.96
CA THR A 8 5.18 6.00 -12.20
C THR A 8 5.10 4.49 -12.38
N ILE A 9 3.91 3.98 -12.61
CA ILE A 9 3.70 2.54 -12.80
C ILE A 9 4.18 2.15 -14.18
N SER A 10 5.19 1.28 -14.20
CA SER A 10 5.76 0.75 -15.44
C SER A 10 4.75 -0.15 -16.16
N ARG A 11 4.77 -0.13 -17.48
CA ARG A 11 3.90 -1.00 -18.30
C ARG A 11 4.56 -2.34 -18.58
N ASN A 12 4.98 -3.02 -17.51
CA ASN A 12 5.64 -4.33 -17.63
C ASN A 12 4.65 -5.47 -17.87
N GLY A 13 3.37 -5.23 -17.65
CA GLY A 13 2.27 -6.18 -17.88
C GLY A 13 1.04 -5.51 -18.47
N ASP A 14 0.05 -6.29 -18.83
CA ASP A 14 -1.19 -5.81 -19.45
C ASP A 14 -2.12 -5.16 -18.43
N LEU A 15 -2.20 -5.75 -17.24
CA LEU A 15 -2.99 -5.24 -16.12
C LEU A 15 -2.11 -5.11 -14.89
N VAL A 16 -2.45 -4.19 -13.99
CA VAL A 16 -1.88 -4.12 -12.64
C VAL A 16 -2.97 -4.41 -11.61
N HIS A 17 -2.63 -5.20 -10.61
CA HIS A 17 -3.59 -5.61 -9.59
C HIS A 17 -3.14 -5.16 -8.20
N ARG A 18 -2.41 -5.98 -7.46
CA ARG A 18 -2.00 -5.65 -6.10
C ARG A 18 -0.81 -4.71 -6.08
N MET A 19 -0.82 -3.83 -5.11
CA MET A 19 0.30 -2.94 -4.83
C MET A 19 0.64 -2.99 -3.35
N TYR A 20 1.92 -2.94 -3.05
CA TYR A 20 2.46 -2.92 -1.70
C TYR A 20 3.53 -1.85 -1.56
N LEU A 21 3.47 -1.13 -0.46
CA LEU A 21 4.52 -0.21 -0.08
C LEU A 21 5.45 -0.91 0.93
N GLU A 22 6.70 -1.13 0.55
CA GLU A 22 7.75 -1.62 1.42
C GLU A 22 8.37 -0.44 2.16
N ILE A 23 8.31 -0.48 3.49
CA ILE A 23 8.92 0.53 4.36
C ILE A 23 9.91 -0.20 5.27
N LYS A 24 11.17 0.25 5.27
CA LYS A 24 12.20 -0.26 6.15
C LYS A 24 12.74 0.85 7.03
N GLY A 25 12.62 0.71 8.33
CA GLY A 25 13.07 1.69 9.28
C GLY A 25 13.03 1.20 10.72
N VAL A 26 13.59 1.96 11.60
CA VAL A 26 13.58 1.73 13.04
C VAL A 26 12.39 2.47 13.65
N CYS A 27 11.45 1.70 14.17
CA CYS A 27 10.26 2.21 14.83
C CYS A 27 10.49 2.36 16.34
N LYS A 28 9.92 3.37 16.96
CA LYS A 28 9.93 3.49 18.41
C LYS A 28 9.10 2.39 19.05
N ALA A 29 9.60 1.85 20.15
CA ALA A 29 8.91 0.81 20.91
C ALA A 29 7.50 1.19 21.40
N SER A 30 7.27 2.50 21.56
CA SER A 30 5.95 3.04 21.95
C SER A 30 5.03 3.34 20.76
N ALA A 31 5.52 3.26 19.53
CA ALA A 31 4.71 3.56 18.35
C ALA A 31 3.74 2.41 18.06
N LYS A 32 2.46 2.76 17.95
CA LYS A 32 1.39 1.84 17.56
C LYS A 32 0.96 2.15 16.13
N ASN A 33 0.78 1.12 15.30
CA ASN A 33 0.34 1.29 13.91
C ASN A 33 1.18 2.32 13.13
N TYR A 34 2.47 2.29 13.31
CA TYR A 34 3.36 3.34 12.83
C TYR A 34 3.31 3.57 11.32
N ASN A 35 2.99 2.53 10.53
CA ASN A 35 2.83 2.70 9.10
C ASN A 35 1.62 3.58 8.75
N ALA A 36 0.51 3.40 9.45
CA ALA A 36 -0.65 4.26 9.28
C ALA A 36 -0.36 5.70 9.75
N LEU A 37 0.46 5.87 10.80
CA LEU A 37 0.88 7.18 11.29
C LEU A 37 1.90 7.86 10.37
N ALA A 38 2.75 7.07 9.73
CA ALA A 38 3.79 7.58 8.83
C ALA A 38 3.26 7.96 7.45
N ILE A 39 2.21 7.30 6.98
CA ILE A 39 1.56 7.61 5.72
C ILE A 39 0.49 8.66 5.97
N THR A 40 0.69 9.87 5.46
CA THR A 40 -0.33 10.92 5.48
C THR A 40 -1.44 10.56 4.51
N ASP A 41 -1.10 10.31 3.27
CA ASP A 41 -2.01 9.83 2.24
C ASP A 41 -1.27 9.18 1.07
N VAL A 42 -2.02 8.40 0.31
CA VAL A 42 -1.60 7.84 -0.98
C VAL A 42 -2.62 8.26 -2.03
N GLU A 43 -2.14 8.89 -3.09
CA GLU A 43 -2.97 9.36 -4.20
C GLU A 43 -2.70 8.53 -5.45
N LEU A 44 -3.76 8.26 -6.20
CA LEU A 44 -3.70 7.68 -7.53
C LEU A 44 -3.99 8.76 -8.56
N GLU A 45 -3.10 8.92 -9.52
CA GLU A 45 -3.26 9.85 -10.64
C GLU A 45 -3.20 9.08 -11.95
N ILE A 46 -4.14 9.33 -12.84
CA ILE A 46 -4.18 8.76 -14.18
C ILE A 46 -4.32 9.91 -15.19
N GLY A 47 -3.37 9.98 -16.12
CA GLY A 47 -3.39 11.01 -17.15
C GLY A 47 -3.38 12.45 -16.61
N GLY A 48 -2.74 12.68 -15.49
CA GLY A 48 -2.67 13.98 -14.84
C GLY A 48 -3.89 14.32 -13.97
N GLN A 49 -4.87 13.43 -13.87
CA GLN A 49 -6.05 13.61 -13.03
C GLN A 49 -5.94 12.76 -11.77
N LYS A 50 -6.23 13.39 -10.62
CA LYS A 50 -6.35 12.67 -9.35
C LYS A 50 -7.66 11.88 -9.36
N ILE A 51 -7.54 10.55 -9.28
CA ILE A 51 -8.67 9.64 -9.35
C ILE A 51 -9.09 9.18 -7.96
N ASP A 52 -8.12 8.87 -7.08
CA ASP A 52 -8.39 8.38 -5.74
C ASP A 52 -7.36 8.92 -4.76
N LYS A 53 -7.77 9.03 -3.50
CA LYS A 53 -6.91 9.41 -2.39
C LYS A 53 -7.33 8.66 -1.14
N GLN A 54 -6.37 7.98 -0.51
CA GLN A 54 -6.58 7.25 0.73
C GLN A 54 -5.61 7.73 1.80
N THR A 55 -6.13 8.07 2.97
CA THR A 55 -5.31 8.44 4.11
C THR A 55 -4.77 7.21 4.83
N GLY A 56 -3.63 7.33 5.50
CA GLY A 56 -3.09 6.25 6.31
C GLY A 56 -4.06 5.83 7.42
N GLN A 57 -4.77 6.78 8.00
CA GLN A 57 -5.82 6.48 9.00
C GLN A 57 -6.95 5.64 8.40
N TRP A 58 -7.42 5.99 7.21
CA TRP A 58 -8.43 5.19 6.51
C TRP A 58 -7.93 3.78 6.19
N MET A 59 -6.71 3.64 5.73
CA MET A 59 -6.12 2.33 5.44
C MET A 59 -6.10 1.43 6.69
N ASN A 60 -5.77 2.01 7.84
CA ASN A 60 -5.79 1.29 9.11
C ASN A 60 -7.22 0.88 9.52
N VAL A 61 -8.19 1.79 9.40
CA VAL A 61 -9.61 1.48 9.67
C VAL A 61 -10.12 0.38 8.74
N TRP A 62 -9.80 0.46 7.46
CA TRP A 62 -10.18 -0.56 6.48
C TRP A 62 -9.59 -1.93 6.82
N ALA A 63 -8.33 -1.97 7.26
CA ALA A 63 -7.70 -3.21 7.71
C ALA A 63 -8.45 -3.83 8.90
N HIS A 64 -8.83 -3.03 9.90
CA HIS A 64 -9.61 -3.51 11.03
C HIS A 64 -10.99 -4.06 10.64
N LEU A 65 -11.61 -3.49 9.62
CA LEU A 65 -12.96 -3.88 9.20
C LEU A 65 -12.97 -5.09 8.27
N THR A 66 -11.94 -5.29 7.47
CA THR A 66 -11.98 -6.24 6.35
C THR A 66 -11.03 -7.41 6.47
N GLU A 67 -9.94 -7.27 7.24
CA GLU A 67 -9.02 -8.39 7.41
C GLU A 67 -9.61 -9.44 8.32
N PRO A 68 -9.71 -10.68 7.84
CA PRO A 68 -10.15 -11.78 8.70
C PRO A 68 -9.09 -12.06 9.77
N ASN A 69 -9.55 -12.21 11.00
CA ASN A 69 -8.71 -12.64 12.11
C ASN A 69 -9.18 -14.01 12.65
N PRO A 70 -9.06 -15.07 11.85
CA PRO A 70 -9.68 -16.35 12.17
C PRO A 70 -9.02 -17.08 13.35
N SER A 71 -7.81 -16.71 13.70
CA SER A 71 -7.02 -17.42 14.74
C SER A 71 -6.03 -16.52 15.46
N GLY A 72 -6.05 -15.23 15.19
CA GLY A 72 -5.11 -14.29 15.78
C GLY A 72 -5.57 -13.82 17.15
N HIS A 73 -4.65 -13.69 18.08
CA HIS A 73 -4.86 -12.88 19.26
C HIS A 73 -5.02 -11.42 18.82
N VAL A 74 -6.15 -10.81 19.13
CA VAL A 74 -6.31 -9.37 19.06
C VAL A 74 -5.64 -8.78 20.30
N GLY A 75 -4.33 -8.92 20.36
CA GLY A 75 -3.52 -8.44 21.46
C GLY A 75 -2.53 -7.40 20.99
N GLU A 76 -2.02 -6.63 21.91
CA GLU A 76 -0.86 -5.79 21.63
C GLU A 76 0.31 -6.71 21.26
N VAL A 77 0.85 -6.54 20.06
CA VAL A 77 2.13 -7.15 19.71
C VAL A 77 3.17 -6.41 20.57
N SER A 78 3.70 -7.12 21.53
CA SER A 78 4.75 -6.56 22.36
C SER A 78 6.13 -7.00 21.88
N SER A 79 7.18 -6.28 22.25
CA SER A 79 8.55 -6.61 21.90
C SER A 79 8.99 -8.02 22.38
N THR A 80 8.25 -8.62 23.30
CA THR A 80 8.52 -9.95 23.87
C THR A 80 7.55 -11.01 23.40
N LYS A 81 6.44 -10.63 22.76
CA LYS A 81 5.43 -11.54 22.22
C LYS A 81 5.05 -11.07 20.83
N GLN A 82 5.42 -11.83 19.85
CA GLN A 82 4.93 -11.65 18.48
C GLN A 82 3.50 -12.21 18.35
N ASP A 83 2.62 -11.74 19.22
CA ASP A 83 1.22 -12.07 19.15
C ASP A 83 0.60 -11.14 18.09
N GLY A 84 -0.13 -11.71 17.17
CA GLY A 84 -0.80 -10.98 16.11
C GLY A 84 -1.01 -11.87 14.90
N THR A 85 -1.82 -11.42 13.98
CA THR A 85 -2.03 -12.12 12.72
C THR A 85 -0.81 -11.92 11.82
N LEU A 86 -0.69 -12.77 10.80
CA LEU A 86 0.32 -12.60 9.76
C LEU A 86 0.22 -11.21 9.10
N PHE A 87 -1.01 -10.74 8.85
CA PHE A 87 -1.27 -9.41 8.30
C PHE A 87 -0.72 -8.30 9.20
N GLN A 88 -0.99 -8.36 10.50
CA GLN A 88 -0.50 -7.37 11.46
C GLN A 88 1.04 -7.34 11.51
N ASN A 89 1.67 -8.51 11.51
CA ASN A 89 3.12 -8.61 11.54
C ASN A 89 3.79 -8.13 10.24
N MET A 90 3.15 -8.36 9.09
CA MET A 90 3.70 -7.94 7.80
C MET A 90 3.46 -6.46 7.50
N SER A 91 2.28 -5.94 7.80
CA SER A 91 1.88 -4.58 7.42
C SER A 91 2.11 -3.53 8.50
N GLY A 92 2.22 -3.97 9.77
CA GLY A 92 2.22 -3.06 10.90
C GLY A 92 0.89 -2.34 11.14
N MET A 93 -0.19 -2.81 10.51
CA MET A 93 -1.54 -2.24 10.64
C MET A 93 -2.44 -3.17 11.43
N GLY A 94 -3.51 -2.62 12.01
CA GLY A 94 -4.49 -3.41 12.76
C GLY A 94 -4.04 -3.85 14.16
N GLY A 95 -2.86 -3.47 14.60
CA GLY A 95 -2.31 -3.82 15.91
C GLY A 95 -1.07 -3.01 16.24
N ALA A 96 -0.57 -3.14 17.46
CA ALA A 96 0.65 -2.48 17.87
C ALA A 96 1.87 -3.35 17.52
N LEU A 97 2.84 -2.77 16.82
CA LEU A 97 4.20 -3.31 16.71
C LEU A 97 5.08 -2.51 17.68
N GLY A 98 5.40 -3.10 18.79
CA GLY A 98 6.29 -2.48 19.76
C GLY A 98 7.70 -3.05 19.65
N THR A 99 8.43 -2.76 18.60
CA THR A 99 9.84 -3.12 18.53
C THR A 99 10.67 -1.88 18.26
N SER A 100 11.79 -1.76 18.96
CA SER A 100 12.84 -0.78 18.68
C SER A 100 13.82 -1.26 17.60
N ASP A 101 13.59 -2.44 17.04
CA ASP A 101 14.46 -3.02 16.04
C ASP A 101 14.08 -2.55 14.63
N GLU A 102 15.05 -2.58 13.74
CA GLU A 102 14.80 -2.29 12.35
C GLU A 102 13.84 -3.35 11.77
N ALA A 103 12.69 -2.89 11.28
CA ALA A 103 11.68 -3.75 10.70
C ALA A 103 11.39 -3.37 9.26
N THR A 104 11.12 -4.38 8.42
CA THR A 104 10.59 -4.19 7.09
C THR A 104 9.12 -4.54 7.11
N THR A 105 8.29 -3.62 6.65
CA THR A 105 6.85 -3.81 6.59
C THR A 105 6.34 -3.61 5.17
N PHE A 106 5.29 -4.35 4.83
CA PHE A 106 4.64 -4.33 3.52
C PHE A 106 3.19 -3.87 3.70
N VAL A 107 2.93 -2.61 3.37
CA VAL A 107 1.59 -2.02 3.50
C VAL A 107 0.83 -2.19 2.20
N PRO A 108 -0.26 -2.99 2.17
CA PRO A 108 -1.07 -3.12 0.97
C PRO A 108 -1.84 -1.83 0.70
N LEU A 109 -1.84 -1.40 -0.56
CA LEU A 109 -2.64 -0.28 -1.03
C LEU A 109 -4.01 -0.78 -1.47
N MET A 110 -5.08 -0.11 -1.04
CA MET A 110 -6.47 -0.57 -1.20
C MET A 110 -7.27 0.26 -2.21
N PHE A 111 -6.64 0.65 -3.32
CA PHE A 111 -7.37 1.17 -4.47
C PHE A 111 -8.36 0.13 -4.99
N TRP A 112 -9.41 0.54 -5.70
CA TRP A 112 -10.46 -0.38 -6.17
C TRP A 112 -9.92 -1.57 -6.95
N PHE A 113 -8.92 -1.35 -7.80
CA PHE A 113 -8.31 -2.40 -8.63
C PHE A 113 -7.41 -3.36 -7.85
N CYS A 114 -7.04 -3.01 -6.62
CA CYS A 114 -6.24 -3.87 -5.75
C CYS A 114 -7.08 -4.90 -4.98
N ARG A 115 -8.40 -4.71 -4.90
CA ARG A 115 -9.29 -5.51 -4.04
C ARG A 115 -9.70 -6.84 -4.66
N ASN A 116 -9.85 -6.87 -5.98
CA ASN A 116 -10.32 -8.04 -6.71
C ASN A 116 -9.57 -8.16 -8.05
N PRO A 117 -9.08 -9.36 -8.42
CA PRO A 117 -8.41 -9.56 -9.71
C PRO A 117 -9.26 -9.16 -10.92
N GLY A 118 -10.59 -9.31 -10.83
CA GLY A 118 -11.52 -8.90 -11.87
C GLY A 118 -11.64 -7.40 -12.08
N LEU A 119 -11.11 -6.60 -11.14
CA LEU A 119 -11.08 -5.15 -11.20
C LEU A 119 -9.68 -4.60 -11.55
N ALA A 120 -8.73 -5.46 -11.90
CA ALA A 120 -7.35 -5.07 -12.20
C ALA A 120 -7.32 -3.94 -13.24
N LEU A 121 -6.43 -2.97 -13.01
CA LEU A 121 -6.34 -1.76 -13.84
C LEU A 121 -5.72 -2.10 -15.20
N PRO A 122 -6.44 -1.91 -16.32
CA PRO A 122 -5.95 -2.26 -17.64
C PRO A 122 -4.96 -1.22 -18.18
N LEU A 123 -3.66 -1.43 -17.97
CA LEU A 123 -2.62 -0.53 -18.46
C LEU A 123 -2.59 -0.46 -19.99
N ILE A 124 -2.99 -1.52 -20.67
CA ILE A 124 -3.05 -1.53 -22.15
C ILE A 124 -4.12 -0.59 -22.70
N ALA A 125 -5.21 -0.38 -21.95
CA ALA A 125 -6.23 0.60 -22.32
C ALA A 125 -5.80 2.04 -22.00
N LEU A 126 -4.81 2.20 -21.14
CA LEU A 126 -4.27 3.49 -20.70
C LEU A 126 -2.95 3.86 -21.39
N GLN A 127 -2.72 3.36 -22.58
CA GLN A 127 -1.42 3.50 -23.25
C GLN A 127 -0.96 4.94 -23.48
N TYR A 128 -1.86 5.91 -23.47
CA TYR A 128 -1.57 7.34 -23.61
C TYR A 128 -1.65 8.11 -22.30
N HIS A 129 -1.94 7.45 -21.20
CA HIS A 129 -2.09 8.05 -19.88
C HIS A 129 -1.14 7.41 -18.89
N GLU A 130 -0.30 8.20 -18.27
CA GLU A 130 0.55 7.72 -17.19
C GLU A 130 -0.27 7.44 -15.94
N VAL A 131 0.02 6.33 -15.30
CA VAL A 131 -0.51 5.98 -13.97
C VAL A 131 0.57 6.28 -12.94
N LYS A 132 0.26 7.13 -11.97
CA LYS A 132 1.18 7.52 -10.91
C LYS A 132 0.56 7.25 -9.55
N VAL A 133 1.40 6.75 -8.66
CA VAL A 133 1.10 6.67 -7.23
C VAL A 133 1.93 7.72 -6.51
N ILE A 134 1.27 8.60 -5.79
CA ILE A 134 1.89 9.69 -5.05
C ILE A 134 1.75 9.39 -3.57
N LEU A 135 2.87 9.25 -2.89
CA LEU A 135 2.94 8.97 -1.47
C LEU A 135 3.33 10.24 -0.72
N ASN A 136 2.49 10.66 0.19
CA ASN A 136 2.80 11.71 1.17
C ASN A 136 3.06 11.06 2.54
N THR A 137 4.21 11.32 3.11
CA THR A 137 4.65 10.71 4.36
C THR A 137 5.05 11.74 5.40
N ASN A 138 4.89 11.35 6.65
CA ASN A 138 5.40 12.08 7.80
C ASN A 138 6.22 11.11 8.67
N PHE A 139 7.44 10.81 8.24
CA PHE A 139 8.38 10.03 9.04
C PHE A 139 8.97 10.93 10.13
N ASN A 140 8.19 11.20 11.15
CA ASN A 140 8.61 12.05 12.25
C ASN A 140 9.42 11.24 13.27
N SER A 141 10.68 11.60 13.44
CA SER A 141 11.55 10.98 14.44
C SER A 141 11.11 11.25 15.88
N THR A 142 10.33 12.30 16.11
CA THR A 142 9.84 12.61 17.45
C THR A 142 8.73 11.64 17.90
N ASP A 143 7.85 11.27 17.00
CA ASP A 143 6.63 10.55 17.36
C ASP A 143 6.66 9.05 16.99
N ASN A 144 7.26 8.70 15.85
CA ASN A 144 7.04 7.38 15.26
C ASN A 144 8.34 6.59 14.98
N TYR A 145 9.44 7.26 14.66
CA TYR A 145 10.67 6.60 14.22
C TYR A 145 11.88 7.08 15.01
N ASP A 146 12.77 6.16 15.34
CA ASP A 146 14.07 6.50 15.91
C ASP A 146 15.02 7.03 14.85
N SER A 147 14.84 6.62 13.61
CA SER A 147 15.55 7.14 12.44
C SER A 147 14.62 7.23 11.24
N GLN A 148 15.00 8.04 10.26
CA GLN A 148 14.27 8.09 8.99
C GLN A 148 14.34 6.73 8.29
N PRO A 149 13.24 6.25 7.69
CA PRO A 149 13.30 5.07 6.85
C PRO A 149 14.32 5.26 5.73
N THR A 150 15.24 4.33 5.63
CA THR A 150 16.35 4.40 4.65
C THR A 150 15.95 3.81 3.31
N HIS A 151 14.81 3.12 3.25
CA HIS A 151 14.42 2.34 2.09
C HIS A 151 12.91 2.21 2.00
N ASN A 152 12.36 2.78 0.93
CA ASN A 152 10.96 2.65 0.59
C ASN A 152 10.85 2.21 -0.87
N LYS A 153 10.02 1.19 -1.14
CA LYS A 153 9.73 0.71 -2.50
C LYS A 153 8.24 0.53 -2.69
N LEU A 154 7.80 0.73 -3.92
CA LEU A 154 6.46 0.36 -4.36
C LEU A 154 6.56 -0.90 -5.21
N TRP A 155 5.90 -1.96 -4.77
CA TRP A 155 5.77 -3.21 -5.49
C TRP A 155 4.40 -3.29 -6.15
N ALA A 156 4.35 -3.87 -7.34
CA ALA A 156 3.11 -4.07 -8.09
C ALA A 156 3.10 -5.45 -8.72
N ASP A 157 1.95 -6.13 -8.62
CA ASP A 157 1.70 -7.39 -9.29
C ASP A 157 1.05 -7.13 -10.65
N TYR A 158 1.64 -7.68 -11.69
CA TYR A 158 1.16 -7.56 -13.06
C TYR A 158 0.48 -8.84 -13.53
N ILE A 159 -0.55 -8.67 -14.34
CA ILE A 159 -1.28 -9.75 -15.00
C ILE A 159 -1.03 -9.64 -16.50
N TYR A 160 -0.69 -10.75 -17.10
CA TYR A 160 -0.50 -10.85 -18.55
C TYR A 160 -1.72 -11.52 -19.17
N LEU A 161 -2.19 -10.98 -20.27
CA LEU A 161 -3.33 -11.46 -21.01
C LEU A 161 -2.87 -12.20 -22.28
N ASP A 162 -3.72 -13.09 -22.78
CA ASP A 162 -3.52 -13.65 -24.12
C ASP A 162 -3.81 -12.62 -25.22
N THR A 163 -3.55 -13.00 -26.47
CA THR A 163 -3.67 -12.07 -27.61
C THR A 163 -5.10 -11.61 -27.83
N ASP A 164 -6.08 -12.49 -27.63
CA ASP A 164 -7.50 -12.17 -27.88
C ASP A 164 -8.08 -11.28 -26.79
N GLU A 165 -7.75 -11.55 -25.55
CA GLU A 165 -8.14 -10.70 -24.41
C GLU A 165 -7.48 -9.33 -24.50
N ARG A 166 -6.20 -9.28 -24.89
CA ARG A 166 -5.46 -8.03 -25.08
C ARG A 166 -6.11 -7.14 -26.14
N ARG A 167 -6.57 -7.71 -27.25
CA ARG A 167 -7.31 -6.97 -28.28
C ARG A 167 -8.63 -6.45 -27.77
N ARG A 168 -9.35 -7.24 -26.99
CA ARG A 168 -10.62 -6.83 -26.40
C ARG A 168 -10.44 -5.62 -25.48
N PHE A 169 -9.46 -5.64 -24.58
CA PHE A 169 -9.18 -4.52 -23.69
C PHE A 169 -8.75 -3.26 -24.44
N ALA A 170 -7.99 -3.38 -25.52
CA ALA A 170 -7.56 -2.24 -26.32
C ALA A 170 -8.71 -1.56 -27.11
N GLN A 171 -9.79 -2.27 -27.37
CA GLN A 171 -10.91 -1.78 -28.17
C GLN A 171 -12.09 -1.27 -27.35
N VAL A 172 -12.19 -1.64 -26.08
CA VAL A 172 -13.30 -1.25 -25.20
C VAL A 172 -12.95 0.05 -24.47
N SER A 173 -13.91 0.96 -24.43
CA SER A 173 -13.82 2.16 -23.59
C SER A 173 -13.92 1.77 -22.11
N HIS A 174 -13.02 2.31 -21.29
CA HIS A 174 -13.01 2.11 -19.85
C HIS A 174 -13.32 3.42 -19.14
N GLU A 175 -14.22 3.36 -18.17
CA GLU A 175 -14.56 4.49 -17.30
C GLU A 175 -14.01 4.23 -15.89
N TYR A 176 -13.51 5.29 -15.26
CA TYR A 176 -13.12 5.28 -13.86
C TYR A 176 -14.05 6.22 -13.10
N LEU A 177 -14.63 5.71 -12.06
CA LEU A 177 -15.48 6.47 -11.15
C LEU A 177 -14.83 6.53 -9.77
#